data_7bcee63fef98337af83d2d244bc1919f
#
_entry.id   7bcee63fef98337af83d2d244bc1919f
#
_cell.length_a   1.000
_cell.length_b   1.000
_cell.length_c   1.000
_cell.angle_alpha   90.00
_cell.angle_beta   90.00
_cell.angle_gamma   90.00
#
_symmetry.space_group_name_H-M   'P 1'
#
loop_
_entity.id
_entity.type
_entity.pdbx_description
1 polymer ?
#
loop_
_entity_poly.entity_id
_entity_poly.type
_entity_poly.pdbx_seq_one_letter_code
_entity_poly.pdbx_strand_id
1 'polypeptide(L)'
;IFGEKARAVRDTSLKVPHGESGIVVDAKVFSREAGDELGPGVNMVVRVYIAQRRKIQPGDKMAGRHGNKGVVSRILPQEDMPFMPDGTPLDIVLNPLGVPSRMNIGQVLEVHLGYAAKTLGWKVATPIFDGATDKDITEALTMAGLDPEGKSWLYDGRTGERFDNKVTVGYVYFLKLHHLVDDKIHARSTGPYSLVTQQPLGGKAQFGGQRFGEMEVWALEAYGAANT
;
A
#
# COMPACT_ATOMS: atom_id res chain seq x y z
N ILE A 1 -21.80 21.49 25.24
CA ILE A 1 -23.11 20.88 25.05
C ILE A 1 -23.88 20.80 26.37
N PHE A 2 -23.21 20.53 27.48
CA PHE A 2 -23.85 20.30 28.77
C PHE A 2 -23.89 21.53 29.70
N GLY A 3 -23.37 22.69 29.31
CA GLY A 3 -23.37 23.93 30.08
C GLY A 3 -22.80 23.74 31.50
N GLU A 4 -23.50 24.26 32.52
CA GLU A 4 -23.07 24.17 33.93
C GLU A 4 -23.00 22.72 34.46
N LYS A 5 -23.75 21.79 33.88
CA LYS A 5 -23.73 20.37 34.24
C LYS A 5 -22.49 19.61 33.69
N ALA A 6 -21.67 20.24 32.83
CA ALA A 6 -20.48 19.63 32.27
C ALA A 6 -19.46 19.17 33.33
N ARG A 7 -19.46 19.73 34.51
CA ARG A 7 -18.59 19.34 35.65
C ARG A 7 -19.00 18.00 36.28
N ALA A 8 -20.28 17.64 36.17
CA ALA A 8 -20.83 16.44 36.81
C ALA A 8 -21.01 15.27 35.82
N VAL A 9 -20.91 15.53 34.52
CA VAL A 9 -21.16 14.55 33.44
C VAL A 9 -19.91 14.39 32.60
N ARG A 10 -19.48 13.14 32.38
CA ARG A 10 -18.38 12.81 31.49
C ARG A 10 -18.89 12.73 30.05
N ASP A 11 -18.26 13.47 29.14
CA ASP A 11 -18.52 13.35 27.71
C ASP A 11 -17.92 12.05 27.17
N THR A 12 -18.78 11.15 26.67
CA THR A 12 -18.42 9.86 26.07
C THR A 12 -18.65 9.86 24.58
N SER A 13 -18.87 11.01 23.95
CA SER A 13 -19.08 11.11 22.52
C SER A 13 -17.87 10.61 21.75
N LEU A 14 -18.14 9.95 20.60
CA LEU A 14 -17.10 9.48 19.69
C LEU A 14 -16.47 10.70 19.00
N LYS A 15 -15.15 10.77 19.06
CA LYS A 15 -14.35 11.79 18.37
C LYS A 15 -13.56 11.15 17.25
N VAL A 16 -13.30 11.91 16.18
CA VAL A 16 -12.41 11.47 15.11
C VAL A 16 -11.01 11.22 15.70
N PRO A 17 -10.41 10.04 15.49
CA PRO A 17 -9.08 9.74 15.99
C PRO A 17 -8.03 10.72 15.46
N HIS A 18 -6.97 10.94 16.23
CA HIS A 18 -5.87 11.82 15.83
C HIS A 18 -5.19 11.30 14.56
N GLY A 19 -4.99 12.18 13.56
CA GLY A 19 -4.41 11.85 12.27
C GLY A 19 -5.39 11.29 11.23
N GLU A 20 -6.67 11.14 11.57
CA GLU A 20 -7.72 10.78 10.63
C GLU A 20 -8.50 12.02 10.19
N SER A 21 -8.86 12.05 8.92
CA SER A 21 -9.67 13.12 8.32
C SER A 21 -10.51 12.56 7.19
N GLY A 22 -11.59 13.27 6.84
CA GLY A 22 -12.44 12.86 5.74
C GLY A 22 -13.62 13.80 5.54
N ILE A 23 -14.39 13.54 4.50
CA ILE A 23 -15.59 14.30 4.12
C ILE A 23 -16.81 13.45 4.47
N VAL A 24 -17.75 14.02 5.21
CA VAL A 24 -19.03 13.39 5.51
C VAL A 24 -19.84 13.27 4.22
N VAL A 25 -20.18 12.05 3.83
CA VAL A 25 -20.96 11.75 2.63
C VAL A 25 -22.42 11.56 2.96
N ASP A 26 -22.71 10.91 4.09
CA ASP A 26 -24.07 10.61 4.52
C ASP A 26 -24.13 10.47 6.03
N ALA A 27 -25.31 10.69 6.60
CA ALA A 27 -25.59 10.49 8.02
C ALA A 27 -26.96 9.83 8.19
N LYS A 28 -27.01 8.67 8.85
CA LYS A 28 -28.25 7.97 9.17
C LYS A 28 -28.51 7.99 10.66
N VAL A 29 -29.74 8.34 11.01
CA VAL A 29 -30.21 8.37 12.39
C VAL A 29 -31.14 7.19 12.62
N PHE A 30 -30.86 6.43 13.65
CA PHE A 30 -31.68 5.32 14.13
C PHE A 30 -32.19 5.69 15.52
N SER A 31 -33.48 5.61 15.73
CA SER A 31 -34.08 5.92 17.01
C SER A 31 -35.09 4.86 17.46
N ARG A 32 -35.15 4.65 18.77
CA ARG A 32 -36.13 3.74 19.37
C ARG A 32 -37.56 4.19 19.12
N GLU A 33 -37.78 5.50 19.06
CA GLU A 33 -39.10 6.10 18.77
C GLU A 33 -39.55 5.80 17.35
N ALA A 34 -38.63 5.65 16.39
CA ALA A 34 -38.91 5.27 15.02
C ALA A 34 -39.11 3.75 14.84
N GLY A 35 -38.95 2.95 15.90
CA GLY A 35 -39.11 1.51 15.86
C GLY A 35 -37.85 0.72 15.49
N ASP A 36 -36.70 1.38 15.47
CA ASP A 36 -35.41 0.71 15.18
C ASP A 36 -34.98 -0.18 16.35
N GLU A 37 -34.40 -1.35 16.03
CA GLU A 37 -33.82 -2.26 17.01
C GLU A 37 -32.49 -1.71 17.50
N LEU A 38 -32.45 -1.18 18.72
CA LEU A 38 -31.26 -0.67 19.36
C LEU A 38 -30.90 -1.48 20.59
N GLY A 39 -29.61 -1.50 20.94
CA GLY A 39 -29.12 -2.19 22.13
C GLY A 39 -29.73 -1.68 23.42
N PRO A 40 -29.61 -2.43 24.54
CA PRO A 40 -30.14 -2.01 25.83
C PRO A 40 -29.55 -0.67 26.26
N GLY A 41 -30.40 0.26 26.72
CA GLY A 41 -30.01 1.57 27.21
C GLY A 41 -29.64 2.60 26.12
N VAL A 42 -29.72 2.24 24.87
CA VAL A 42 -29.47 3.14 23.74
C VAL A 42 -30.78 3.66 23.19
N ASN A 43 -30.96 4.98 23.13
CA ASN A 43 -32.15 5.63 22.63
C ASN A 43 -31.99 6.06 21.15
N MET A 44 -30.80 6.45 20.77
CA MET A 44 -30.51 6.92 19.41
C MET A 44 -29.07 6.56 19.00
N VAL A 45 -28.90 6.14 17.74
CA VAL A 45 -27.59 5.92 17.11
C VAL A 45 -27.51 6.75 15.86
N VAL A 46 -26.46 7.53 15.73
CA VAL A 46 -26.15 8.26 14.50
C VAL A 46 -24.97 7.59 13.83
N ARG A 47 -25.18 7.14 12.59
CA ARG A 47 -24.12 6.54 11.75
C ARG A 47 -23.69 7.57 10.72
N VAL A 48 -22.47 8.03 10.85
CA VAL A 48 -21.87 8.98 9.91
C VAL A 48 -20.97 8.23 8.95
N TYR A 49 -21.18 8.41 7.65
CA TYR A 49 -20.36 7.84 6.58
C TYR A 49 -19.35 8.88 6.14
N ILE A 50 -18.07 8.52 6.23
CA ILE A 50 -16.97 9.42 5.91
C ILE A 50 -16.21 8.86 4.71
N ALA A 51 -16.05 9.67 3.66
CA ALA A 51 -15.17 9.35 2.53
C ALA A 51 -13.76 9.87 2.81
N GLN A 52 -12.78 9.00 2.62
CA GLN A 52 -11.37 9.31 2.77
C GLN A 52 -10.63 8.88 1.49
N ARG A 53 -9.85 9.77 0.90
CA ARG A 53 -9.01 9.47 -0.25
C ARG A 53 -7.59 9.18 0.22
N ARG A 54 -7.25 7.92 0.31
CA ARG A 54 -5.89 7.47 0.65
C ARG A 54 -5.08 7.28 -0.62
N LYS A 55 -4.22 8.24 -0.92
CA LYS A 55 -3.23 8.11 -2.00
C LYS A 55 -2.13 7.15 -1.58
N ILE A 56 -1.45 6.57 -2.58
CA ILE A 56 -0.28 5.74 -2.32
C ILE A 56 0.84 6.59 -1.71
N GLN A 57 1.54 6.02 -0.75
CA GLN A 57 2.65 6.69 -0.05
C GLN A 57 3.77 5.68 0.25
N PRO A 58 5.00 6.16 0.55
CA PRO A 58 6.06 5.27 0.98
C PRO A 58 5.64 4.44 2.20
N GLY A 59 5.91 3.13 2.15
CA GLY A 59 5.47 2.18 3.18
C GLY A 59 4.21 1.39 2.82
N ASP A 60 3.44 1.81 1.83
CA ASP A 60 2.29 1.06 1.33
C ASP A 60 2.73 -0.16 0.53
N LYS A 61 1.98 -1.24 0.63
CA LYS A 61 2.29 -2.50 -0.02
C LYS A 61 1.57 -2.62 -1.36
N MET A 62 2.34 -2.97 -2.37
CA MET A 62 1.84 -3.28 -3.71
C MET A 62 2.26 -4.69 -4.14
N ALA A 63 1.53 -5.26 -5.07
CA ALA A 63 1.85 -6.56 -5.64
C ALA A 63 1.35 -6.69 -7.08
N GLY A 64 2.02 -7.54 -7.85
CA GLY A 64 1.51 -8.03 -9.13
C GLY A 64 0.70 -9.31 -8.96
N ARG A 65 0.46 -10.01 -10.08
CA ARG A 65 -0.30 -11.27 -10.14
C ARG A 65 0.56 -12.53 -10.01
N HIS A 66 1.87 -12.39 -9.84
CA HIS A 66 2.85 -13.49 -9.89
C HIS A 66 3.55 -13.73 -8.54
N GLY A 67 2.91 -13.39 -7.42
CA GLY A 67 3.54 -13.50 -6.10
C GLY A 67 4.64 -12.47 -5.84
N ASN A 68 4.83 -11.53 -6.74
CA ASN A 68 5.74 -10.41 -6.60
C ASN A 68 5.10 -9.32 -5.76
N LYS A 69 5.55 -9.20 -4.54
CA LYS A 69 5.10 -8.21 -3.56
C LYS A 69 6.26 -7.28 -3.18
N GLY A 70 5.93 -6.05 -2.91
CA GLY A 70 6.90 -5.06 -2.48
C GLY A 70 6.27 -3.92 -1.71
N VAL A 71 7.11 -3.14 -1.08
CA VAL A 71 6.73 -1.94 -0.34
C VAL A 71 7.27 -0.74 -1.09
N VAL A 72 6.45 0.29 -1.25
CA VAL A 72 6.86 1.55 -1.88
C VAL A 72 7.94 2.20 -1.03
N SER A 73 9.13 2.42 -1.61
CA SER A 73 10.25 3.05 -0.91
C SER A 73 10.29 4.55 -1.12
N ARG A 74 10.03 5.01 -2.33
CA ARG A 74 10.04 6.43 -2.70
C ARG A 74 8.94 6.75 -3.70
N ILE A 75 8.46 7.98 -3.63
CA ILE A 75 7.63 8.60 -4.67
C ILE A 75 8.42 9.80 -5.16
N LEU A 76 8.76 9.78 -6.45
CA LEU A 76 9.51 10.82 -7.11
C LEU A 76 8.58 11.71 -7.94
N PRO A 77 8.92 12.99 -8.13
CA PRO A 77 8.30 13.82 -9.15
C PRO A 77 8.42 13.17 -10.54
N GLN A 78 7.48 13.47 -11.43
CA GLN A 78 7.46 12.88 -12.77
C GLN A 78 8.71 13.21 -13.57
N GLU A 79 9.27 14.39 -13.38
CA GLU A 79 10.49 14.89 -14.03
C GLU A 79 11.73 14.06 -13.66
N ASP A 80 11.78 13.53 -12.43
CA ASP A 80 12.91 12.77 -11.92
C ASP A 80 12.86 11.28 -12.30
N MET A 81 11.73 10.83 -12.83
CA MET A 81 11.57 9.44 -13.24
C MET A 81 12.32 9.16 -14.54
N PRO A 82 12.89 7.95 -14.70
CA PRO A 82 13.43 7.52 -15.98
C PRO A 82 12.38 7.61 -17.07
N PHE A 83 12.78 7.97 -18.27
CA PHE A 83 11.87 8.13 -19.41
C PHE A 83 12.36 7.43 -20.66
N MET A 84 11.42 7.12 -21.53
CA MET A 84 11.67 6.47 -22.81
C MET A 84 12.14 7.48 -23.88
N PRO A 85 12.68 7.03 -25.05
CA PRO A 85 13.11 7.92 -26.13
C PRO A 85 12.02 8.84 -26.67
N ASP A 86 10.76 8.47 -26.52
CA ASP A 86 9.59 9.28 -26.90
C ASP A 86 9.22 10.34 -25.86
N GLY A 87 9.96 10.40 -24.74
CA GLY A 87 9.69 11.31 -23.63
C GLY A 87 8.67 10.80 -22.60
N THR A 88 8.13 9.59 -22.79
CA THR A 88 7.17 9.00 -21.84
C THR A 88 7.88 8.57 -20.54
N PRO A 89 7.53 9.15 -19.37
CA PRO A 89 8.13 8.75 -18.10
C PRO A 89 7.59 7.38 -17.64
N LEU A 90 8.39 6.65 -16.88
CA LEU A 90 7.96 5.43 -16.23
C LEU A 90 7.11 5.74 -15.00
N ASP A 91 6.06 4.93 -14.78
CA ASP A 91 5.17 5.07 -13.62
C ASP A 91 5.73 4.35 -12.39
N ILE A 92 6.47 3.25 -12.60
CA ILE A 92 7.05 2.43 -11.53
C ILE A 92 8.39 1.86 -11.94
N VAL A 93 9.31 1.80 -11.01
CA VAL A 93 10.61 1.13 -11.14
C VAL A 93 10.72 0.02 -10.10
N LEU A 94 11.05 -1.18 -10.54
CA LEU A 94 11.10 -2.37 -9.72
C LEU A 94 12.53 -2.88 -9.59
N ASN A 95 12.87 -3.42 -8.41
CA ASN A 95 14.16 -4.03 -8.18
C ASN A 95 14.21 -5.42 -8.84
N PRO A 96 15.16 -5.65 -9.80
CA PRO A 96 15.27 -6.91 -10.49
C PRO A 96 15.72 -8.08 -9.59
N LEU A 97 16.34 -7.82 -8.45
CA LEU A 97 16.74 -8.86 -7.50
C LEU A 97 15.56 -9.65 -6.92
N GLY A 98 14.34 -9.12 -7.03
CA GLY A 98 13.12 -9.82 -6.62
C GLY A 98 12.69 -10.95 -7.56
N VAL A 99 13.31 -11.13 -8.72
CA VAL A 99 12.89 -12.10 -9.75
C VAL A 99 13.65 -13.43 -9.65
N PRO A 100 15.01 -13.48 -9.67
CA PRO A 100 15.75 -14.73 -9.88
C PRO A 100 15.51 -15.78 -8.79
N SER A 101 15.63 -15.39 -7.52
CA SER A 101 15.48 -16.30 -6.38
C SER A 101 14.07 -16.82 -6.18
N ARG A 102 13.06 -16.11 -6.68
CA ARG A 102 11.64 -16.45 -6.50
C ARG A 102 11.04 -17.25 -7.64
N MET A 103 11.80 -17.46 -8.71
CA MET A 103 11.43 -18.29 -9.88
C MET A 103 10.05 -17.93 -10.47
N ASN A 104 9.66 -16.66 -10.44
CA ASN A 104 8.40 -16.15 -10.97
C ASN A 104 8.60 -15.38 -12.26
N ILE A 105 9.22 -16.02 -13.26
CA ILE A 105 9.53 -15.42 -14.56
C ILE A 105 8.29 -14.92 -15.31
N GLY A 106 7.11 -15.45 -15.00
CA GLY A 106 5.85 -15.03 -15.60
C GLY A 106 5.58 -13.53 -15.49
N GLN A 107 6.10 -12.85 -14.48
CA GLN A 107 5.99 -11.39 -14.36
C GLN A 107 6.74 -10.66 -15.50
N VAL A 108 7.89 -11.17 -15.92
CA VAL A 108 8.67 -10.60 -17.03
C VAL A 108 7.97 -10.85 -18.36
N LEU A 109 7.44 -12.06 -18.56
CA LEU A 109 6.65 -12.39 -19.75
C LEU A 109 5.37 -11.54 -19.84
N GLU A 110 4.72 -11.26 -18.70
CA GLU A 110 3.58 -10.33 -18.64
C GLU A 110 3.99 -8.91 -19.07
N VAL A 111 5.12 -8.41 -18.63
CA VAL A 111 5.63 -7.09 -19.01
C VAL A 111 5.82 -7.00 -20.52
N HIS A 112 6.43 -8.00 -21.14
CA HIS A 112 6.67 -8.04 -22.57
C HIS A 112 5.37 -8.12 -23.39
N LEU A 113 4.52 -9.08 -23.05
CA LEU A 113 3.24 -9.24 -23.74
C LEU A 113 2.30 -8.05 -23.51
N GLY A 114 2.32 -7.48 -22.31
CA GLY A 114 1.55 -6.28 -21.97
C GLY A 114 1.96 -5.08 -22.80
N TYR A 115 3.25 -4.92 -23.09
CA TYR A 115 3.72 -3.83 -23.94
C TYR A 115 3.25 -4.01 -25.40
N ALA A 116 3.40 -5.21 -25.96
CA ALA A 116 2.89 -5.53 -27.28
C ALA A 116 1.37 -5.33 -27.37
N ALA A 117 0.62 -5.85 -26.41
CA ALA A 117 -0.82 -5.73 -26.34
C ALA A 117 -1.30 -4.28 -26.26
N LYS A 118 -0.60 -3.44 -25.48
CA LYS A 118 -0.93 -2.01 -25.38
C LYS A 118 -0.72 -1.29 -26.72
N THR A 119 0.38 -1.58 -27.41
CA THR A 119 0.72 -0.98 -28.70
C THR A 119 -0.26 -1.43 -29.80
N LEU A 120 -0.64 -2.71 -29.81
CA LEU A 120 -1.57 -3.27 -30.80
C LEU A 120 -3.05 -3.07 -30.44
N GLY A 121 -3.37 -2.57 -29.24
CA GLY A 121 -4.74 -2.39 -28.77
C GLY A 121 -5.44 -3.69 -28.41
N TRP A 122 -4.71 -4.75 -28.12
CA TRP A 122 -5.25 -6.06 -27.79
C TRP A 122 -5.67 -6.19 -26.32
N LYS A 123 -6.66 -7.06 -26.10
CA LYS A 123 -6.98 -7.61 -24.78
C LYS A 123 -6.62 -9.09 -24.78
N VAL A 124 -5.60 -9.46 -24.02
CA VAL A 124 -5.03 -10.81 -24.02
C VAL A 124 -5.52 -11.57 -22.79
N ALA A 125 -6.00 -12.79 -23.01
CA ALA A 125 -6.33 -13.74 -21.95
C ALA A 125 -5.40 -14.94 -22.06
N THR A 126 -4.71 -15.26 -20.96
CA THR A 126 -3.74 -16.37 -20.88
C THR A 126 -4.13 -17.32 -19.76
N PRO A 127 -5.04 -18.30 -19.99
CA PRO A 127 -5.35 -19.34 -19.01
C PRO A 127 -4.09 -20.11 -18.60
N ILE A 128 -4.11 -20.70 -17.41
CA ILE A 128 -2.93 -21.33 -16.79
C ILE A 128 -2.32 -22.42 -17.68
N PHE A 129 -3.14 -23.24 -18.34
CA PHE A 129 -2.69 -24.37 -19.17
C PHE A 129 -2.76 -24.10 -20.68
N ASP A 130 -3.20 -22.92 -21.07
CA ASP A 130 -3.29 -22.50 -22.48
C ASP A 130 -2.83 -21.04 -22.58
N GLY A 131 -1.58 -20.83 -22.17
CA GLY A 131 -0.93 -19.51 -22.16
C GLY A 131 -0.15 -19.25 -23.45
N ALA A 132 0.39 -18.03 -23.56
CA ALA A 132 1.28 -17.65 -24.63
C ALA A 132 2.65 -18.32 -24.47
N THR A 133 3.20 -18.82 -25.58
CA THR A 133 4.58 -19.33 -25.63
C THR A 133 5.57 -18.19 -25.84
N ASP A 134 6.85 -18.45 -25.62
CA ASP A 134 7.92 -17.46 -25.87
C ASP A 134 7.93 -16.98 -27.33
N LYS A 135 7.58 -17.88 -28.27
CA LYS A 135 7.47 -17.53 -29.70
C LYS A 135 6.32 -16.56 -29.95
N ASP A 136 5.15 -16.82 -29.36
CA ASP A 136 3.98 -15.94 -29.50
C ASP A 136 4.28 -14.54 -28.98
N ILE A 137 5.00 -14.44 -27.87
CA ILE A 137 5.40 -13.16 -27.27
C ILE A 137 6.40 -12.42 -28.18
N THR A 138 7.39 -13.11 -28.70
CA THR A 138 8.39 -12.54 -29.62
C THR A 138 7.74 -12.06 -30.92
N GLU A 139 6.82 -12.84 -31.46
CA GLU A 139 6.04 -12.46 -32.66
C GLU A 139 5.17 -11.23 -32.37
N ALA A 140 4.49 -11.20 -31.25
CA ALA A 140 3.66 -10.05 -30.83
C ALA A 140 4.49 -8.77 -30.66
N LEU A 141 5.69 -8.85 -30.07
CA LEU A 141 6.61 -7.71 -29.94
C LEU A 141 7.07 -7.23 -31.33
N THR A 142 7.41 -8.16 -32.23
CA THR A 142 7.81 -7.85 -33.60
C THR A 142 6.66 -7.18 -34.37
N MET A 143 5.45 -7.72 -34.27
CA MET A 143 4.26 -7.12 -34.88
C MET A 143 3.98 -5.70 -34.37
N ALA A 144 4.26 -5.46 -33.09
CA ALA A 144 4.14 -4.13 -32.46
C ALA A 144 5.25 -3.15 -32.85
N GLY A 145 6.27 -3.60 -33.63
CA GLY A 145 7.44 -2.80 -33.97
C GLY A 145 8.39 -2.53 -32.79
N LEU A 146 8.32 -3.40 -31.77
CA LEU A 146 9.15 -3.32 -30.57
C LEU A 146 10.37 -4.25 -30.69
N ASP A 147 11.35 -4.05 -29.80
CA ASP A 147 12.52 -4.93 -29.72
C ASP A 147 12.05 -6.35 -29.33
N PRO A 148 12.42 -7.40 -30.09
CA PRO A 148 12.05 -8.78 -29.77
C PRO A 148 12.52 -9.26 -28.40
N GLU A 149 13.56 -8.63 -27.82
CA GLU A 149 14.01 -8.89 -26.45
C GLU A 149 13.16 -8.19 -25.39
N GLY A 150 12.19 -7.34 -25.77
CA GLY A 150 11.35 -6.58 -24.85
C GLY A 150 12.09 -5.51 -24.04
N LYS A 151 13.24 -5.06 -24.53
CA LYS A 151 14.07 -4.05 -23.90
C LYS A 151 14.02 -2.72 -24.63
N SER A 152 14.12 -1.64 -23.89
CA SER A 152 14.13 -0.27 -24.40
C SER A 152 15.29 0.54 -23.85
N TRP A 153 15.73 1.54 -24.59
CA TRP A 153 16.63 2.54 -24.06
C TRP A 153 15.89 3.47 -23.11
N LEU A 154 16.48 3.75 -21.96
CA LEU A 154 15.97 4.70 -21.01
C LEU A 154 16.97 5.83 -20.80
N TYR A 155 16.45 6.95 -20.37
CA TYR A 155 17.18 8.15 -19.98
C TYR A 155 16.90 8.47 -18.51
N ASP A 156 17.92 8.93 -17.80
CA ASP A 156 17.76 9.36 -16.42
C ASP A 156 17.01 10.71 -16.38
N GLY A 157 15.94 10.78 -15.61
CA GLY A 157 15.13 12.00 -15.49
C GLY A 157 15.88 13.18 -14.86
N ARG A 158 16.93 12.93 -14.08
CA ARG A 158 17.70 13.97 -13.41
C ARG A 158 18.82 14.54 -14.27
N THR A 159 19.56 13.66 -14.94
CA THR A 159 20.75 14.03 -15.73
C THR A 159 20.45 14.18 -17.21
N GLY A 160 19.38 13.53 -17.69
CA GLY A 160 19.07 13.42 -19.12
C GLY A 160 20.00 12.47 -19.88
N GLU A 161 20.92 11.78 -19.20
CA GLU A 161 21.85 10.84 -19.80
C GLU A 161 21.18 9.50 -20.09
N ARG A 162 21.60 8.88 -21.19
CA ARG A 162 21.12 7.56 -21.55
C ARG A 162 21.73 6.50 -20.62
N PHE A 163 20.96 5.49 -20.26
CA PHE A 163 21.45 4.32 -19.53
C PHE A 163 22.46 3.54 -20.37
N ASP A 164 23.44 2.93 -19.73
CA ASP A 164 24.49 2.14 -20.40
C ASP A 164 23.94 0.94 -21.12
N ASN A 165 22.88 0.34 -20.60
CA ASN A 165 22.24 -0.85 -21.16
C ASN A 165 20.74 -0.63 -21.38
N LYS A 166 20.19 -1.38 -22.34
CA LYS A 166 18.74 -1.47 -22.51
C LYS A 166 18.10 -2.11 -21.28
N VAL A 167 16.93 -1.61 -20.91
CA VAL A 167 16.16 -2.04 -19.72
C VAL A 167 14.84 -2.68 -20.18
N THR A 168 14.40 -3.71 -19.47
CA THR A 168 13.08 -4.31 -19.67
C THR A 168 12.00 -3.32 -19.24
N VAL A 169 11.16 -2.91 -20.20
CA VAL A 169 10.06 -1.95 -19.98
C VAL A 169 8.81 -2.51 -20.62
N GLY A 170 7.67 -2.30 -19.99
CA GLY A 170 6.38 -2.68 -20.53
C GLY A 170 5.25 -2.37 -19.57
N TYR A 171 4.10 -2.95 -19.81
CA TYR A 171 2.90 -2.76 -19.02
C TYR A 171 2.61 -4.00 -18.18
N VAL A 172 2.32 -3.78 -16.92
CA VAL A 172 2.02 -4.83 -15.95
C VAL A 172 0.85 -4.42 -15.06
N TYR A 173 0.07 -5.39 -14.62
CA TYR A 173 -1.05 -5.16 -13.73
C TYR A 173 -0.59 -5.18 -12.27
N PHE A 174 -0.69 -4.03 -11.59
CA PHE A 174 -0.33 -3.87 -10.19
C PHE A 174 -1.55 -3.62 -9.32
N LEU A 175 -1.52 -4.19 -8.12
CA LEU A 175 -2.55 -4.10 -7.09
C LEU A 175 -2.01 -3.34 -5.88
N LYS A 176 -2.76 -2.36 -5.40
CA LYS A 176 -2.54 -1.77 -4.08
C LYS A 176 -3.18 -2.69 -3.04
N LEU A 177 -2.37 -3.26 -2.16
CA LEU A 177 -2.88 -4.14 -1.10
C LEU A 177 -3.40 -3.32 0.09
N HIS A 178 -4.37 -3.88 0.82
CA HIS A 178 -4.94 -3.22 2.01
C HIS A 178 -4.02 -3.34 3.26
N HIS A 179 -2.72 -3.28 3.03
CA HIS A 179 -1.68 -3.19 4.05
C HIS A 179 -1.03 -1.81 3.98
N LEU A 180 -1.82 -0.80 4.35
CA LEU A 180 -1.42 0.59 4.29
C LEU A 180 -0.59 0.96 5.53
N VAL A 181 0.43 1.78 5.34
CA VAL A 181 1.32 2.20 6.43
C VAL A 181 0.59 2.98 7.52
N ASP A 182 -0.39 3.82 7.16
CA ASP A 182 -1.14 4.63 8.12
C ASP A 182 -1.93 3.78 9.12
N ASP A 183 -2.39 2.60 8.69
CA ASP A 183 -3.12 1.68 9.57
C ASP A 183 -2.18 0.95 10.54
N LYS A 184 -0.88 0.93 10.28
CA LYS A 184 0.13 0.17 11.03
C LYS A 184 1.08 1.04 11.85
N ILE A 185 1.31 2.28 11.43
CA ILE A 185 2.19 3.19 12.16
C ILE A 185 1.58 3.50 13.52
N HIS A 186 2.37 3.30 14.57
CA HIS A 186 1.91 3.50 15.94
C HIS A 186 3.09 3.87 16.84
N ALA A 187 2.85 4.80 17.74
CA ALA A 187 3.78 5.20 18.78
C ALA A 187 3.01 5.45 20.09
N ARG A 188 3.69 5.26 21.22
CA ARG A 188 3.13 5.47 22.54
C ARG A 188 4.19 6.03 23.48
N SER A 189 3.81 7.01 24.28
CA SER A 189 4.57 7.42 25.47
C SER A 189 3.91 6.86 26.73
N THR A 190 2.67 7.28 27.01
CA THR A 190 1.84 6.80 28.11
C THR A 190 0.45 6.48 27.58
N GLY A 191 -0.23 5.52 28.18
CA GLY A 191 -1.58 5.11 27.73
C GLY A 191 -2.21 4.10 28.70
N PRO A 192 -3.26 3.40 28.27
CA PRO A 192 -3.98 2.46 29.11
C PRO A 192 -3.13 1.24 29.49
N TYR A 193 -3.40 0.75 30.71
CA TYR A 193 -2.77 -0.45 31.28
C TYR A 193 -3.81 -1.53 31.53
N SER A 194 -3.37 -2.78 31.52
CA SER A 194 -4.20 -3.92 31.92
C SER A 194 -4.59 -3.82 33.40
N LEU A 195 -5.84 -4.14 33.73
CA LEU A 195 -6.33 -4.13 35.12
C LEU A 195 -5.65 -5.19 35.98
N VAL A 196 -5.32 -6.35 35.41
CA VAL A 196 -4.78 -7.50 36.16
C VAL A 196 -3.27 -7.39 36.33
N THR A 197 -2.54 -7.19 35.23
CA THR A 197 -1.07 -7.21 35.24
C THR A 197 -0.43 -5.84 35.41
N GLN A 198 -1.21 -4.76 35.32
CA GLN A 198 -0.72 -3.37 35.33
C GLN A 198 0.37 -3.10 34.27
N GLN A 199 0.36 -3.88 33.19
CA GLN A 199 1.24 -3.69 32.05
C GLN A 199 0.54 -2.97 30.91
N PRO A 200 1.27 -2.25 30.02
CA PRO A 200 0.68 -1.64 28.84
C PRO A 200 -0.09 -2.65 28.00
N LEU A 201 -1.24 -2.26 27.47
CA LEU A 201 -2.01 -3.05 26.52
C LEU A 201 -1.21 -3.24 25.23
N GLY A 202 -1.57 -4.24 24.43
CA GLY A 202 -1.00 -4.48 23.11
C GLY A 202 -1.87 -3.94 21.98
N GLY A 203 -1.24 -3.60 20.85
CA GLY A 203 -1.93 -3.22 19.62
C GLY A 203 -2.28 -1.74 19.49
N LYS A 204 -2.34 -1.27 18.23
CA LYS A 204 -2.63 0.13 17.87
C LYS A 204 -4.04 0.56 18.29
N ALA A 205 -5.03 -0.32 18.10
CA ALA A 205 -6.43 -0.02 18.40
C ALA A 205 -6.69 0.31 19.88
N GLN A 206 -5.89 -0.24 20.78
CA GLN A 206 -5.97 -0.05 22.22
C GLN A 206 -4.97 1.00 22.74
N PHE A 207 -4.32 1.71 21.84
CA PHE A 207 -3.21 2.60 22.17
C PHE A 207 -2.14 1.89 23.03
N GLY A 208 -1.80 0.66 22.64
CA GLY A 208 -0.87 -0.21 23.34
C GLY A 208 0.60 0.11 23.05
N GLY A 209 1.47 -0.51 23.83
CA GLY A 209 2.92 -0.40 23.64
C GLY A 209 3.51 -1.68 23.02
N GLN A 210 4.75 -1.57 22.54
CA GLN A 210 5.53 -2.69 22.08
C GLN A 210 6.11 -3.45 23.28
N ARG A 211 6.11 -4.79 23.19
CA ARG A 211 6.78 -5.61 24.17
C ARG A 211 8.28 -5.61 23.91
N PHE A 212 9.05 -5.16 24.87
CA PHE A 212 10.50 -5.30 24.88
C PHE A 212 10.86 -6.59 25.65
N GLY A 213 11.00 -7.70 24.91
CA GLY A 213 11.24 -9.01 25.48
C GLY A 213 12.70 -9.27 25.85
N GLU A 214 12.98 -10.46 26.33
CA GLU A 214 14.31 -10.89 26.78
C GLU A 214 15.34 -10.87 25.63
N MET A 215 14.92 -11.31 24.43
CA MET A 215 15.82 -11.32 23.26
C MET A 215 16.20 -9.90 22.79
N GLU A 216 15.28 -8.94 22.88
CA GLU A 216 15.54 -7.54 22.56
C GLU A 216 16.52 -6.91 23.58
N VAL A 217 16.45 -7.30 24.86
CA VAL A 217 17.42 -6.91 25.88
C VAL A 217 18.80 -7.43 25.51
N TRP A 218 18.92 -8.69 25.13
CA TRP A 218 20.21 -9.26 24.70
C TRP A 218 20.80 -8.54 23.49
N ALA A 219 19.97 -8.11 22.55
CA ALA A 219 20.42 -7.34 21.41
C ALA A 219 21.05 -5.99 21.84
N LEU A 220 20.43 -5.27 22.78
CA LEU A 220 21.00 -4.03 23.32
C LEU A 220 22.28 -4.26 24.10
N GLU A 221 22.37 -5.33 24.88
CA GLU A 221 23.59 -5.71 25.60
C GLU A 221 24.74 -6.01 24.63
N ALA A 222 24.46 -6.72 23.53
CA ALA A 222 25.44 -7.01 22.48
C ALA A 222 26.00 -5.74 21.81
N TYR A 223 25.19 -4.70 21.69
CA TYR A 223 25.62 -3.38 21.17
C TYR A 223 26.25 -2.47 22.25
N GLY A 224 26.35 -2.90 23.48
CA GLY A 224 26.84 -2.10 24.60
C GLY A 224 25.91 -0.95 25.00
N ALA A 225 24.64 -1.00 24.64
CA ALA A 225 23.63 0.02 24.91
C ALA A 225 22.87 -0.24 26.23
N ALA A 226 23.61 -0.58 27.30
CA ALA A 226 23.03 -0.95 28.60
C ALA A 226 22.27 0.21 29.29
N ASN A 227 22.51 1.44 28.92
CA ASN A 227 21.83 2.62 29.48
C ASN A 227 20.53 2.99 28.77
N THR A 228 20.16 2.26 27.73
CA THR A 228 18.89 2.46 27.03
C THR A 228 17.75 1.78 27.76
#